data_8b5af843d4f5a7d14c956382f7944c51
#
_entry.id   8b5af843d4f5a7d14c956382f7944c51
#
_cell.length_a   1.000
_cell.length_b   1.000
_cell.length_c   1.000
_cell.angle_alpha   90.00
_cell.angle_beta   90.00
_cell.angle_gamma   90.00
#
_symmetry.space_group_name_H-M   'P 1'
#
loop_
_entity.id
_entity.type
_entity.pdbx_description
1 polymer ?
#
loop_
_entity_poly.entity_id
_entity_poly.type
_entity_poly.pdbx_seq_one_letter_code
_entity_poly.pdbx_strand_id
1 'polypeptide(L)'
;MTAIHYTVEAADLHAHLFRVTLTIAQPQTLQTVSLPVWIPGSYLVREFSKNLQNLSAKQGRRSLPTQQQDKCSWAIACNSGQPLVLSYEVYALDNSVRTAWLDSQRGFFNGTSLCLRVHGQEQAPHQLQLQTVKSQPHWQAATGLAPLKIDKKGFGLYQAKNYDSLVDCPVELGAFWSGSFNACGVPHRFVVAGALPSFDGDRLLADTQKICEAAIHFWHGSSKAAGKKTPHPNYLFMLNAVHDGYGGLEHQNSTALICKRDDLPRLNGLSTSPRKPEGYTTLLGLISHEYFHTWNVKQLRPDAFARYDYSQENYTQLLWFFEGFTSYYDDILLRRAGLIDDATYIQLLGKTIAQVQQTPGRHVQSVAQASFDAWVKYYRQDENTVNATVSYYTKGALVALCLDLTLRREFKPAGHTLDTVMRGLWKRCQAGPLREQDLLDELQALTGRSWTGEIQRWAHSTQELPLRELLTAHGIQVDAEIAGMAERLGLRVSDAAGSVQVKGVLRGSAGEAAGLAAGDEWLGLEVGAKGQGGSWRLSKLAELPALLGKERKLIALVSRDRRLLRLPLRVPAQASHWQLSVPKERAGHPWPAA
;
A
#
# COMPACT_ATOMS: atom_id res chain seq x y z
N MET A 1 1.17 -36.37 7.37
CA MET A 1 2.25 -35.71 6.61
C MET A 1 3.21 -35.10 7.62
N THR A 2 4.50 -35.35 7.45
CA THR A 2 5.56 -34.75 8.27
C THR A 2 5.70 -33.29 7.93
N ALA A 3 5.80 -32.42 8.95
CA ALA A 3 5.92 -30.99 8.75
C ALA A 3 7.29 -30.61 8.14
N ILE A 4 7.29 -29.60 7.27
CA ILE A 4 8.52 -28.90 6.84
C ILE A 4 8.92 -27.96 7.98
N HIS A 5 10.17 -28.01 8.41
CA HIS A 5 10.62 -27.29 9.60
C HIS A 5 11.70 -26.26 9.26
N TYR A 6 11.46 -25.00 9.64
CA TYR A 6 12.41 -23.90 9.55
C TYR A 6 12.83 -23.47 10.94
N THR A 7 14.12 -23.25 11.13
CA THR A 7 14.68 -22.55 12.29
C THR A 7 15.28 -21.24 11.81
N VAL A 8 14.83 -20.11 12.35
CA VAL A 8 15.34 -18.78 12.04
C VAL A 8 16.06 -18.20 13.24
N GLU A 9 17.28 -17.78 13.04
CA GLU A 9 18.17 -17.15 14.01
C GLU A 9 18.62 -15.77 13.49
N ALA A 10 18.56 -14.74 14.33
CA ALA A 10 19.26 -13.47 14.10
C ALA A 10 20.76 -13.70 14.37
N ALA A 11 21.47 -14.19 13.37
CA ALA A 11 22.81 -14.75 13.55
C ALA A 11 23.88 -13.68 13.75
N ASP A 12 23.76 -12.55 13.04
CA ASP A 12 24.66 -11.40 13.18
C ASP A 12 23.88 -10.09 12.97
N LEU A 13 23.73 -9.31 14.07
CA LEU A 13 22.98 -8.07 14.05
C LEU A 13 23.75 -6.92 13.34
N HIS A 14 25.07 -6.99 13.30
CA HIS A 14 25.92 -5.97 12.70
C HIS A 14 26.18 -6.22 11.22
N ALA A 15 26.28 -7.52 10.84
CA ALA A 15 26.34 -7.93 9.45
C ALA A 15 24.94 -8.07 8.81
N HIS A 16 23.88 -7.85 9.59
CA HIS A 16 22.48 -7.91 9.12
C HIS A 16 22.09 -9.31 8.57
N LEU A 17 22.53 -10.37 9.22
CA LEU A 17 22.36 -11.75 8.73
C LEU A 17 21.37 -12.54 9.57
N PHE A 18 20.29 -12.98 8.94
CA PHE A 18 19.51 -14.11 9.43
C PHE A 18 20.12 -15.41 8.95
N ARG A 19 20.22 -16.41 9.85
CA ARG A 19 20.53 -17.80 9.47
C ARG A 19 19.25 -18.61 9.49
N VAL A 20 19.04 -19.39 8.43
CA VAL A 20 17.90 -20.28 8.31
C VAL A 20 18.40 -21.73 8.17
N THR A 21 17.83 -22.62 8.98
CA THR A 21 17.98 -24.06 8.83
C THR A 21 16.64 -24.65 8.42
N LEU A 22 16.57 -25.21 7.23
CA LEU A 22 15.41 -25.92 6.70
C LEU A 22 15.62 -27.44 6.79
N THR A 23 14.69 -28.12 7.46
CA THR A 23 14.68 -29.60 7.55
C THR A 23 13.49 -30.16 6.79
N ILE A 24 13.76 -31.00 5.80
CA ILE A 24 12.78 -31.71 4.98
C ILE A 24 12.86 -33.18 5.38
N ALA A 25 11.88 -33.65 6.17
CA ALA A 25 11.93 -35.00 6.75
C ALA A 25 11.85 -36.12 5.71
N GLN A 26 11.11 -35.90 4.64
CA GLN A 26 10.91 -36.86 3.54
C GLN A 26 11.15 -36.11 2.19
N PRO A 27 12.41 -35.89 1.81
CA PRO A 27 12.71 -35.21 0.54
C PRO A 27 12.42 -36.15 -0.65
N GLN A 28 12.29 -35.58 -1.84
CA GLN A 28 12.33 -36.30 -3.11
C GLN A 28 13.79 -36.70 -3.41
N THR A 29 14.00 -37.71 -4.26
CA THR A 29 15.37 -38.15 -4.67
C THR A 29 16.16 -37.04 -5.39
N LEU A 30 15.44 -36.16 -6.10
CA LEU A 30 15.92 -34.86 -6.58
C LEU A 30 15.01 -33.78 -5.98
N GLN A 31 15.44 -33.21 -4.86
CA GLN A 31 14.66 -32.19 -4.18
C GLN A 31 14.95 -30.80 -4.75
N THR A 32 13.93 -30.15 -5.29
CA THR A 32 14.00 -28.74 -5.69
C THR A 32 13.49 -27.85 -4.55
N VAL A 33 14.21 -26.76 -4.31
CA VAL A 33 13.80 -25.67 -3.42
C VAL A 33 13.96 -24.35 -4.14
N SER A 34 13.12 -23.37 -3.83
CA SER A 34 13.22 -22.03 -4.43
C SER A 34 12.85 -20.93 -3.45
N LEU A 35 13.41 -19.75 -3.62
CA LEU A 35 12.93 -18.55 -2.92
C LEU A 35 11.94 -17.81 -3.83
N PRO A 36 10.80 -17.31 -3.30
CA PRO A 36 9.90 -16.46 -4.06
C PRO A 36 10.60 -15.27 -4.72
N VAL A 37 10.09 -14.81 -5.87
CA VAL A 37 10.61 -13.59 -6.52
C VAL A 37 9.79 -12.37 -6.18
N TRP A 38 8.60 -12.52 -5.60
CA TRP A 38 7.69 -11.46 -5.20
C TRP A 38 6.89 -11.86 -3.95
N ILE A 39 6.10 -10.92 -3.43
CA ILE A 39 5.21 -11.13 -2.29
C ILE A 39 3.79 -10.68 -2.65
N PRO A 40 2.73 -11.46 -2.35
CA PRO A 40 1.34 -11.06 -2.53
C PRO A 40 1.04 -9.72 -1.85
N GLY A 41 0.26 -8.85 -2.54
CA GLY A 41 0.03 -7.47 -2.14
C GLY A 41 1.05 -6.46 -2.68
N SER A 42 2.15 -6.94 -3.30
CA SER A 42 3.17 -6.05 -3.86
C SER A 42 3.64 -6.54 -5.23
N TYR A 43 3.15 -5.91 -6.27
CA TYR A 43 3.29 -6.32 -7.66
C TYR A 43 4.62 -5.88 -8.27
N LEU A 44 5.73 -6.36 -7.67
CA LEU A 44 7.10 -6.09 -8.08
C LEU A 44 7.96 -7.33 -7.88
N VAL A 45 8.69 -7.74 -8.91
CA VAL A 45 9.75 -8.75 -8.79
C VAL A 45 10.92 -8.13 -8.01
N ARG A 46 11.19 -8.66 -6.81
CA ARG A 46 12.14 -8.10 -5.84
C ARG A 46 13.47 -8.80 -5.78
N GLU A 47 13.61 -9.95 -6.49
CA GLU A 47 14.88 -10.71 -6.54
C GLU A 47 15.38 -11.03 -5.12
N PHE A 48 14.54 -11.58 -4.24
CA PHE A 48 14.89 -11.86 -2.83
C PHE A 48 16.14 -12.75 -2.72
N SER A 49 16.35 -13.66 -3.69
CA SER A 49 17.49 -14.57 -3.75
C SER A 49 18.86 -13.88 -3.85
N LYS A 50 18.91 -12.61 -4.27
CA LYS A 50 20.15 -11.82 -4.26
C LYS A 50 20.79 -11.71 -2.88
N ASN A 51 19.95 -11.82 -1.83
CA ASN A 51 20.36 -11.71 -0.43
C ASN A 51 20.70 -13.06 0.21
N LEU A 52 20.42 -14.19 -0.47
CA LEU A 52 20.71 -15.53 0.03
C LEU A 52 22.17 -15.89 -0.25
N GLN A 53 22.87 -16.34 0.78
CA GLN A 53 24.29 -16.72 0.71
C GLN A 53 24.57 -17.99 1.52
N ASN A 54 25.72 -18.62 1.26
CA ASN A 54 26.24 -19.75 2.01
C ASN A 54 25.29 -20.97 2.07
N LEU A 55 24.52 -21.21 0.97
CA LEU A 55 23.63 -22.36 0.91
C LEU A 55 24.43 -23.67 0.94
N SER A 56 24.11 -24.50 1.90
CA SER A 56 24.69 -25.84 2.06
C SER A 56 23.59 -26.87 2.33
N ALA A 57 23.83 -28.12 1.90
CA ALA A 57 22.91 -29.23 2.10
C ALA A 57 23.62 -30.42 2.73
N LYS A 58 22.93 -31.13 3.66
CA LYS A 58 23.45 -32.30 4.35
C LYS A 58 22.37 -33.36 4.55
N GLN A 59 22.80 -34.62 4.52
CA GLN A 59 22.05 -35.77 5.07
C GLN A 59 22.90 -36.48 6.11
N GLY A 60 22.48 -36.48 7.37
CA GLY A 60 23.30 -36.89 8.48
C GLY A 60 24.61 -36.10 8.54
N ARG A 61 25.77 -36.81 8.42
CA ARG A 61 27.09 -36.17 8.40
C ARG A 61 27.62 -35.88 6.99
N ARG A 62 26.93 -36.36 5.95
CA ARG A 62 27.37 -36.21 4.55
C ARG A 62 26.91 -34.87 3.99
N SER A 63 27.82 -34.04 3.49
CA SER A 63 27.54 -32.88 2.67
C SER A 63 27.09 -33.30 1.28
N LEU A 64 26.10 -32.63 0.73
CA LEU A 64 25.55 -32.85 -0.61
C LEU A 64 25.79 -31.60 -1.47
N PRO A 65 26.08 -31.77 -2.78
CA PRO A 65 26.17 -30.63 -3.68
C PRO A 65 24.78 -30.01 -3.88
N THR A 66 24.76 -28.69 -3.93
CA THR A 66 23.58 -27.90 -4.31
C THR A 66 23.79 -27.38 -5.73
N GLN A 67 22.87 -27.66 -6.63
CA GLN A 67 22.95 -27.22 -8.03
C GLN A 67 21.95 -26.11 -8.24
N GLN A 68 22.44 -24.89 -8.46
CA GLN A 68 21.57 -23.77 -8.84
C GLN A 68 20.99 -23.98 -10.24
N GLN A 69 19.67 -23.88 -10.40
CA GLN A 69 18.94 -24.11 -11.65
C GLN A 69 18.65 -22.81 -12.40
N ASP A 70 18.30 -21.79 -11.63
CA ASP A 70 18.04 -20.45 -12.09
C ASP A 70 18.38 -19.42 -10.97
N LYS A 71 17.97 -18.16 -11.12
CA LYS A 71 18.26 -17.08 -10.16
C LYS A 71 17.76 -17.32 -8.74
N CYS A 72 16.74 -18.19 -8.55
CA CYS A 72 16.06 -18.37 -7.26
C CYS A 72 15.77 -19.81 -6.88
N SER A 73 16.23 -20.80 -7.65
CA SER A 73 15.98 -22.23 -7.41
C SER A 73 17.24 -23.09 -7.41
N TRP A 74 17.22 -24.16 -6.59
CA TRP A 74 18.30 -25.10 -6.40
C TRP A 74 17.77 -26.53 -6.35
N ALA A 75 18.50 -27.46 -6.97
CA ALA A 75 18.24 -28.89 -6.92
C ALA A 75 19.33 -29.61 -6.10
N ILE A 76 18.91 -30.58 -5.31
CA ILE A 76 19.75 -31.39 -4.45
C ILE A 76 19.42 -32.86 -4.69
N ALA A 77 20.37 -33.64 -5.23
CA ALA A 77 20.26 -35.09 -5.32
C ALA A 77 20.49 -35.69 -3.91
N CYS A 78 19.51 -36.42 -3.39
CA CYS A 78 19.53 -36.90 -2.03
C CYS A 78 18.81 -38.26 -1.88
N ASN A 79 18.92 -38.89 -0.70
CA ASN A 79 18.17 -40.09 -0.36
C ASN A 79 16.80 -39.71 0.22
N SER A 80 15.72 -40.15 -0.41
CA SER A 80 14.35 -39.85 0.05
C SER A 80 13.99 -40.49 1.41
N GLY A 81 14.70 -41.51 1.83
CA GLY A 81 14.52 -42.18 3.13
C GLY A 81 15.21 -41.50 4.32
N GLN A 82 15.94 -40.41 4.10
CA GLN A 82 16.64 -39.66 5.14
C GLN A 82 16.31 -38.19 5.11
N PRO A 83 16.20 -37.53 6.27
CA PRO A 83 15.96 -36.08 6.31
C PRO A 83 17.06 -35.29 5.58
N LEU A 84 16.65 -34.34 4.74
CA LEU A 84 17.53 -33.38 4.11
C LEU A 84 17.53 -32.07 4.94
N VAL A 85 18.74 -31.59 5.28
CA VAL A 85 18.92 -30.35 6.03
C VAL A 85 19.67 -29.36 5.15
N LEU A 86 19.04 -28.19 4.91
CA LEU A 86 19.69 -27.05 4.25
C LEU A 86 19.98 -25.98 5.30
N SER A 87 21.13 -25.31 5.17
CA SER A 87 21.49 -24.15 5.97
C SER A 87 21.98 -23.04 5.04
N TYR A 88 21.48 -21.83 5.28
CA TYR A 88 21.84 -20.66 4.50
C TYR A 88 21.70 -19.39 5.33
N GLU A 89 22.26 -18.30 4.83
CA GLU A 89 22.14 -16.98 5.43
C GLU A 89 21.44 -16.03 4.48
N VAL A 90 20.70 -15.07 5.03
CA VAL A 90 20.00 -14.03 4.26
C VAL A 90 20.38 -12.67 4.82
N TYR A 91 20.94 -11.82 3.95
CA TYR A 91 21.21 -10.42 4.27
C TYR A 91 19.91 -9.62 4.32
N ALA A 92 19.73 -8.81 5.37
CA ALA A 92 18.47 -8.17 5.70
C ALA A 92 18.71 -6.72 6.14
N LEU A 93 18.77 -5.78 5.20
CA LEU A 93 18.89 -4.35 5.46
C LEU A 93 18.02 -3.53 4.48
N ASP A 94 16.82 -4.02 4.20
CA ASP A 94 15.81 -3.30 3.41
C ASP A 94 14.63 -2.94 4.33
N ASN A 95 14.53 -1.65 4.69
CA ASN A 95 13.52 -1.14 5.61
C ASN A 95 12.16 -0.97 4.90
N SER A 96 11.62 -2.06 4.40
CA SER A 96 10.32 -2.15 3.72
C SER A 96 9.43 -3.16 4.42
N VAL A 97 8.12 -2.91 4.44
CA VAL A 97 7.12 -3.90 4.90
C VAL A 97 7.08 -5.17 4.03
N ARG A 98 7.82 -5.20 2.91
CA ARG A 98 7.76 -6.23 1.86
C ARG A 98 8.99 -7.15 1.81
N THR A 99 10.00 -6.88 2.62
CA THR A 99 11.32 -7.50 2.55
C THR A 99 11.78 -8.01 3.92
N ALA A 100 13.06 -7.84 4.26
CA ALA A 100 13.63 -8.19 5.56
C ALA A 100 14.58 -7.10 6.06
N TRP A 101 14.59 -6.92 7.38
CA TRP A 101 15.45 -6.00 8.11
C TRP A 101 16.02 -6.66 9.35
N LEU A 102 17.30 -6.44 9.64
CA LEU A 102 17.93 -6.87 10.88
C LEU A 102 19.05 -5.89 11.25
N ASP A 103 18.97 -5.33 12.45
CA ASP A 103 20.04 -4.57 13.07
C ASP A 103 20.06 -4.81 14.59
N SER A 104 20.82 -4.00 15.32
CA SER A 104 20.93 -4.11 16.79
C SER A 104 19.67 -3.64 17.54
N GLN A 105 18.69 -3.04 16.87
CA GLN A 105 17.47 -2.51 17.46
C GLN A 105 16.21 -3.29 17.07
N ARG A 106 16.19 -3.87 15.86
CA ARG A 106 15.00 -4.45 15.26
C ARG A 106 15.35 -5.60 14.32
N GLY A 107 14.50 -6.63 14.30
CA GLY A 107 14.45 -7.63 13.25
C GLY A 107 13.04 -7.68 12.65
N PHE A 108 12.95 -7.81 11.35
CA PHE A 108 11.68 -7.99 10.63
C PHE A 108 11.93 -8.86 9.40
N PHE A 109 11.00 -9.76 9.10
CA PHE A 109 11.04 -10.46 7.82
C PHE A 109 9.68 -10.97 7.38
N ASN A 110 9.48 -10.99 6.08
CA ASN A 110 8.45 -11.77 5.41
C ASN A 110 9.00 -13.16 5.08
N GLY A 111 8.18 -14.19 5.20
CA GLY A 111 8.57 -15.55 4.84
C GLY A 111 9.06 -15.69 3.40
N THR A 112 8.55 -14.88 2.47
CA THR A 112 9.02 -14.82 1.07
C THR A 112 10.47 -14.39 0.92
N SER A 113 11.02 -13.66 1.90
CA SER A 113 12.42 -13.21 1.87
C SER A 113 13.39 -14.24 2.47
N LEU A 114 12.91 -15.15 3.34
CA LEU A 114 13.76 -16.06 4.12
C LEU A 114 13.47 -17.54 3.89
N CYS A 115 12.22 -17.94 3.71
CA CYS A 115 11.80 -19.34 3.76
C CYS A 115 11.79 -19.95 2.35
N LEU A 116 12.75 -20.83 2.05
CA LEU A 116 12.77 -21.57 0.80
C LEU A 116 11.50 -22.43 0.65
N ARG A 117 10.81 -22.32 -0.47
CA ARG A 117 9.70 -23.19 -0.87
C ARG A 117 10.24 -24.58 -1.20
N VAL A 118 9.63 -25.61 -0.62
CA VAL A 118 9.94 -27.02 -0.90
C VAL A 118 8.99 -27.52 -1.97
N HIS A 119 9.48 -27.72 -3.19
CA HIS A 119 8.64 -28.17 -4.31
C HIS A 119 8.09 -29.57 -4.06
N GLY A 120 6.79 -29.72 -4.34
CA GLY A 120 6.03 -30.94 -4.12
C GLY A 120 5.52 -31.15 -2.69
N GLN A 121 5.84 -30.22 -1.75
CA GLN A 121 5.39 -30.28 -0.36
C GLN A 121 4.77 -28.96 0.13
N GLU A 122 4.34 -28.10 -0.77
CA GLU A 122 3.78 -26.77 -0.46
C GLU A 122 2.51 -26.86 0.41
N GLN A 123 1.72 -27.93 0.25
CA GLN A 123 0.49 -28.16 1.00
C GLN A 123 0.71 -28.90 2.33
N ALA A 124 1.92 -29.34 2.63
CA ALA A 124 2.24 -29.91 3.92
C ALA A 124 2.20 -28.85 5.04
N PRO A 125 1.97 -29.23 6.30
CA PRO A 125 2.17 -28.30 7.42
C PRO A 125 3.62 -27.80 7.47
N HIS A 126 3.78 -26.50 7.74
CA HIS A 126 5.08 -25.85 7.90
C HIS A 126 5.24 -25.37 9.34
N GLN A 127 6.41 -25.56 9.90
CA GLN A 127 6.76 -25.13 11.25
C GLN A 127 7.88 -24.10 11.21
N LEU A 128 7.76 -23.05 12.00
CA LEU A 128 8.76 -21.99 12.15
C LEU A 128 9.21 -21.91 13.61
N GLN A 129 10.48 -22.23 13.85
CA GLN A 129 11.15 -22.06 15.13
C GLN A 129 11.90 -20.73 15.13
N LEU A 130 11.47 -19.79 15.97
CA LEU A 130 12.16 -18.52 16.21
C LEU A 130 13.14 -18.69 17.39
N GLN A 131 14.43 -18.50 17.14
CA GLN A 131 15.47 -18.57 18.17
C GLN A 131 15.55 -17.26 18.96
N THR A 132 15.78 -17.37 20.26
CA THR A 132 16.03 -16.20 21.13
C THR A 132 17.34 -15.51 20.72
N VAL A 133 17.33 -14.17 20.74
CA VAL A 133 18.53 -13.37 20.42
C VAL A 133 19.32 -13.14 21.71
N LYS A 134 20.36 -13.94 21.93
CA LYS A 134 21.14 -13.95 23.18
C LYS A 134 21.77 -12.59 23.53
N SER A 135 22.23 -11.85 22.53
CA SER A 135 22.79 -10.50 22.70
C SER A 135 21.74 -9.43 23.00
N GLN A 136 20.46 -9.75 22.81
CA GLN A 136 19.33 -8.85 23.03
C GLN A 136 18.25 -9.54 23.90
N PRO A 137 18.53 -9.77 25.19
CA PRO A 137 17.64 -10.56 26.04
C PRO A 137 16.27 -9.92 26.31
N HIS A 138 16.11 -8.64 26.00
CA HIS A 138 14.85 -7.87 26.12
C HIS A 138 13.97 -7.92 24.87
N TRP A 139 14.47 -8.46 23.76
CA TRP A 139 13.68 -8.59 22.54
C TRP A 139 12.48 -9.52 22.74
N GLN A 140 11.45 -9.23 21.99
CA GLN A 140 10.21 -10.00 21.85
C GLN A 140 10.01 -10.37 20.39
N ALA A 141 9.14 -11.35 20.16
CA ALA A 141 8.70 -11.73 18.82
C ALA A 141 7.18 -11.54 18.69
N ALA A 142 6.71 -11.12 17.51
CA ALA A 142 5.31 -11.03 17.17
C ALA A 142 5.10 -11.53 15.74
N THR A 143 4.10 -12.39 15.55
CA THR A 143 3.69 -12.93 14.24
C THR A 143 2.23 -13.37 14.29
N GLY A 144 1.57 -13.41 13.11
CA GLY A 144 0.23 -13.97 12.94
C GLY A 144 0.16 -15.50 12.94
N LEU A 145 1.31 -16.20 12.96
CA LEU A 145 1.35 -17.66 12.98
C LEU A 145 0.76 -18.24 14.26
N ALA A 146 0.13 -19.41 14.15
CA ALA A 146 -0.40 -20.13 15.30
C ALA A 146 0.74 -20.67 16.20
N PRO A 147 0.80 -20.31 17.50
CA PRO A 147 1.85 -20.82 18.39
C PRO A 147 1.61 -22.29 18.74
N LEU A 148 2.67 -23.10 18.71
CA LEU A 148 2.68 -24.47 19.24
C LEU A 148 3.35 -24.52 20.62
N LYS A 149 4.55 -23.94 20.73
CA LYS A 149 5.31 -23.89 21.97
C LYS A 149 6.20 -22.65 21.98
N ILE A 150 5.79 -21.61 22.68
CA ILE A 150 6.49 -20.33 22.76
C ILE A 150 6.75 -19.92 24.20
N ASP A 151 7.73 -19.09 24.41
CA ASP A 151 7.99 -18.43 25.68
C ASP A 151 7.11 -17.16 25.87
N LYS A 152 7.24 -16.51 27.02
CA LYS A 152 6.48 -15.27 27.33
C LYS A 152 6.83 -14.08 26.42
N LYS A 153 7.97 -14.13 25.72
CA LYS A 153 8.43 -13.10 24.78
C LYS A 153 8.06 -13.42 23.33
N GLY A 154 7.42 -14.58 23.08
CA GLY A 154 7.00 -14.99 21.75
C GLY A 154 8.05 -15.77 20.96
N PHE A 155 9.21 -16.10 21.55
CA PHE A 155 10.16 -16.98 20.89
C PHE A 155 9.76 -18.45 21.06
N GLY A 156 10.00 -19.27 20.06
CA GLY A 156 9.66 -20.69 20.08
C GLY A 156 9.09 -21.18 18.77
N LEU A 157 8.26 -22.21 18.85
CA LEU A 157 7.73 -22.95 17.72
C LEU A 157 6.31 -22.50 17.35
N TYR A 158 6.13 -22.20 16.07
CA TYR A 158 4.88 -21.84 15.43
C TYR A 158 4.53 -22.81 14.30
N GLN A 159 3.28 -22.80 13.85
CA GLN A 159 2.80 -23.63 12.75
C GLN A 159 1.97 -22.82 11.74
N ALA A 160 2.19 -23.12 10.47
CA ALA A 160 1.34 -22.77 9.34
C ALA A 160 0.73 -24.01 8.70
N LYS A 161 -0.47 -23.91 8.15
CA LYS A 161 -1.15 -25.05 7.51
C LYS A 161 -0.47 -25.50 6.22
N ASN A 162 0.18 -24.59 5.50
CA ASN A 162 0.87 -24.79 4.24
C ASN A 162 1.88 -23.66 4.01
N TYR A 163 2.59 -23.70 2.88
CA TYR A 163 3.59 -22.69 2.52
C TYR A 163 2.98 -21.28 2.35
N ASP A 164 1.82 -21.15 1.68
CA ASP A 164 1.16 -19.86 1.50
C ASP A 164 0.86 -19.20 2.85
N SER A 165 0.37 -19.98 3.82
CA SER A 165 0.10 -19.47 5.18
C SER A 165 1.36 -19.13 5.96
N LEU A 166 2.49 -19.80 5.69
CA LEU A 166 3.78 -19.48 6.30
C LEU A 166 4.28 -18.12 5.83
N VAL A 167 4.31 -17.90 4.52
CA VAL A 167 4.85 -16.66 3.93
C VAL A 167 3.91 -15.47 4.06
N ASP A 168 2.63 -15.70 4.36
CA ASP A 168 1.61 -14.68 4.62
C ASP A 168 1.56 -14.25 6.12
N CYS A 169 2.55 -14.60 6.91
CA CYS A 169 2.67 -14.20 8.31
C CYS A 169 4.07 -13.64 8.57
N PRO A 170 4.28 -12.33 8.42
CA PRO A 170 5.55 -11.70 8.77
C PRO A 170 5.88 -11.83 10.24
N VAL A 171 7.14 -11.62 10.56
CA VAL A 171 7.66 -11.69 11.93
C VAL A 171 8.34 -10.37 12.28
N GLU A 172 7.93 -9.78 13.40
CA GLU A 172 8.58 -8.63 14.03
C GLU A 172 9.38 -9.08 15.25
N LEU A 173 10.63 -8.65 15.37
CA LEU A 173 11.53 -8.91 16.47
C LEU A 173 12.07 -7.59 17.03
N GLY A 174 12.15 -7.43 18.35
CA GLY A 174 12.72 -6.23 18.95
C GLY A 174 12.14 -5.86 20.30
N ALA A 175 12.57 -4.71 20.82
CA ALA A 175 12.00 -4.08 22.01
C ALA A 175 10.88 -3.12 21.62
N PHE A 176 9.86 -3.61 20.94
CA PHE A 176 8.73 -2.82 20.48
C PHE A 176 7.71 -2.54 21.62
N TRP A 177 6.96 -1.45 21.50
CA TRP A 177 5.75 -1.24 22.30
C TRP A 177 4.67 -2.24 21.88
N SER A 178 3.86 -2.70 22.83
CA SER A 178 2.78 -3.65 22.54
C SER A 178 1.54 -3.32 23.35
N GLY A 179 0.38 -3.27 22.70
CA GLY A 179 -0.92 -3.13 23.31
C GLY A 179 -1.95 -4.05 22.66
N SER A 180 -3.11 -4.24 23.32
CA SER A 180 -4.17 -5.11 22.83
C SER A 180 -5.53 -4.49 23.07
N PHE A 181 -6.50 -4.80 22.20
CA PHE A 181 -7.90 -4.42 22.32
C PHE A 181 -8.79 -5.52 21.78
N ASN A 182 -10.10 -5.36 21.97
CA ASN A 182 -11.09 -6.30 21.45
C ASN A 182 -12.08 -5.54 20.56
N ALA A 183 -12.24 -5.94 19.30
CA ALA A 183 -13.23 -5.38 18.38
C ALA A 183 -14.30 -6.44 18.08
N CYS A 184 -15.55 -6.16 18.43
CA CYS A 184 -16.70 -7.06 18.24
C CYS A 184 -16.48 -8.50 18.77
N GLY A 185 -15.66 -8.68 19.82
CA GLY A 185 -15.31 -9.98 20.39
C GLY A 185 -14.09 -10.66 19.77
N VAL A 186 -13.42 -10.03 18.79
CA VAL A 186 -12.18 -10.52 18.18
C VAL A 186 -10.98 -9.85 18.85
N PRO A 187 -10.00 -10.62 19.38
CA PRO A 187 -8.78 -10.07 19.97
C PRO A 187 -7.87 -9.46 18.90
N HIS A 188 -7.38 -8.25 19.16
CA HIS A 188 -6.41 -7.57 18.34
C HIS A 188 -5.19 -7.19 19.15
N ARG A 189 -4.01 -7.28 18.55
CA ARG A 189 -2.76 -6.83 19.13
C ARG A 189 -2.10 -5.82 18.19
N PHE A 190 -1.52 -4.77 18.78
CA PHE A 190 -0.74 -3.78 18.04
C PHE A 190 0.67 -3.74 18.61
N VAL A 191 1.69 -3.85 17.74
CA VAL A 191 3.10 -3.67 18.10
C VAL A 191 3.68 -2.50 17.31
N VAL A 192 4.49 -1.67 17.99
CA VAL A 192 5.10 -0.47 17.38
C VAL A 192 6.58 -0.45 17.67
N ALA A 193 7.40 -0.57 16.64
CA ALA A 193 8.84 -0.38 16.68
C ALA A 193 9.20 1.08 16.39
N GLY A 194 10.24 1.61 17.02
CA GLY A 194 10.80 2.94 16.73
C GLY A 194 9.96 4.14 17.20
N ALA A 195 8.97 3.94 18.07
CA ALA A 195 8.16 5.02 18.65
C ALA A 195 9.00 5.95 19.56
N LEU A 196 8.62 7.24 19.61
CA LEU A 196 9.20 8.19 20.56
C LEU A 196 8.68 7.93 21.99
N PRO A 197 9.40 8.35 23.04
CA PRO A 197 8.91 8.25 24.43
C PRO A 197 7.59 9.00 24.67
N SER A 198 7.25 9.98 23.82
CA SER A 198 5.98 10.73 23.89
C SER A 198 4.82 10.06 23.14
N PHE A 199 4.99 8.84 22.65
CA PHE A 199 3.96 8.10 21.93
C PHE A 199 2.76 7.76 22.82
N ASP A 200 1.55 8.08 22.35
CA ASP A 200 0.29 7.76 22.98
C ASP A 200 -0.28 6.45 22.42
N GLY A 201 0.13 5.33 23.02
CA GLY A 201 -0.32 4.00 22.61
C GLY A 201 -1.80 3.75 22.90
N ASP A 202 -2.35 4.31 23.97
CA ASP A 202 -3.76 4.12 24.35
C ASP A 202 -4.68 4.79 23.33
N ARG A 203 -4.32 5.98 22.86
CA ARG A 203 -5.05 6.67 21.79
C ARG A 203 -4.99 5.88 20.49
N LEU A 204 -3.81 5.35 20.12
CA LEU A 204 -3.69 4.52 18.90
C LEU A 204 -4.60 3.30 18.98
N LEU A 205 -4.62 2.59 20.13
CA LEU A 205 -5.48 1.41 20.33
C LEU A 205 -6.97 1.78 20.22
N ALA A 206 -7.39 2.84 20.93
CA ALA A 206 -8.79 3.27 20.95
C ALA A 206 -9.29 3.67 19.54
N ASP A 207 -8.48 4.38 18.77
CA ASP A 207 -8.84 4.80 17.41
C ASP A 207 -8.82 3.61 16.43
N THR A 208 -7.82 2.70 16.54
CA THR A 208 -7.76 1.46 15.74
C THR A 208 -8.93 0.52 16.05
N GLN A 209 -9.35 0.41 17.31
CA GLN A 209 -10.53 -0.38 17.68
C GLN A 209 -11.78 0.09 16.93
N LYS A 210 -12.03 1.40 16.87
CA LYS A 210 -13.16 1.98 16.14
C LYS A 210 -13.12 1.65 14.65
N ILE A 211 -11.92 1.69 14.03
CA ILE A 211 -11.73 1.30 12.63
C ILE A 211 -12.11 -0.17 12.42
N CYS A 212 -11.58 -1.06 13.28
CA CYS A 212 -11.86 -2.49 13.18
C CYS A 212 -13.36 -2.79 13.38
N GLU A 213 -14.01 -2.16 14.36
CA GLU A 213 -15.44 -2.30 14.57
C GLU A 213 -16.27 -1.81 13.38
N ALA A 214 -15.91 -0.66 12.80
CA ALA A 214 -16.57 -0.13 11.61
C ALA A 214 -16.44 -1.07 10.40
N ALA A 215 -15.24 -1.65 10.18
CA ALA A 215 -15.02 -2.62 9.11
C ALA A 215 -15.79 -3.94 9.34
N ILE A 216 -15.77 -4.47 10.57
CA ILE A 216 -16.53 -5.69 10.92
C ILE A 216 -18.03 -5.46 10.72
N HIS A 217 -18.56 -4.33 11.16
CA HIS A 217 -19.96 -3.97 10.98
C HIS A 217 -20.34 -3.78 9.51
N PHE A 218 -19.43 -3.21 8.73
CA PHE A 218 -19.61 -3.09 7.28
C PHE A 218 -19.87 -4.45 6.61
N TRP A 219 -19.03 -5.45 6.90
CA TRP A 219 -19.12 -6.76 6.25
C TRP A 219 -20.20 -7.67 6.84
N HIS A 220 -20.43 -7.61 8.15
CA HIS A 220 -21.20 -8.62 8.88
C HIS A 220 -22.41 -8.05 9.64
N GLY A 221 -22.66 -6.74 9.53
CA GLY A 221 -23.72 -6.03 10.24
C GLY A 221 -23.38 -5.77 11.71
N SER A 222 -24.22 -4.99 12.39
CA SER A 222 -23.98 -4.50 13.76
C SER A 222 -24.46 -5.46 14.87
N SER A 223 -24.65 -6.75 14.58
CA SER A 223 -25.05 -7.74 15.59
C SER A 223 -23.88 -8.08 16.53
N LYS A 224 -24.20 -8.47 17.79
CA LYS A 224 -23.21 -8.98 18.75
C LYS A 224 -22.39 -10.19 18.24
N ALA A 225 -22.90 -10.89 17.22
CA ALA A 225 -22.23 -12.03 16.61
C ALA A 225 -21.39 -11.67 15.38
N ALA A 226 -21.29 -10.39 15.01
CA ALA A 226 -20.56 -9.95 13.82
C ALA A 226 -19.10 -10.42 13.83
N GLY A 227 -18.41 -10.32 14.93
CA GLY A 227 -17.03 -10.76 15.09
C GLY A 227 -16.80 -12.26 14.89
N LYS A 228 -17.81 -13.10 15.16
CA LYS A 228 -17.72 -14.55 14.89
C LYS A 228 -17.69 -14.91 13.41
N LYS A 229 -18.01 -13.96 12.54
CA LYS A 229 -18.03 -14.12 11.07
C LYS A 229 -16.78 -13.57 10.40
N THR A 230 -15.85 -12.96 11.16
CA THR A 230 -14.58 -12.48 10.61
C THR A 230 -13.76 -13.66 10.09
N PRO A 231 -12.98 -13.47 9.01
CA PRO A 231 -12.18 -14.56 8.45
C PRO A 231 -10.93 -14.90 9.28
N HIS A 232 -10.70 -14.20 10.38
CA HIS A 232 -9.57 -14.42 11.30
C HIS A 232 -10.04 -14.51 12.77
N PRO A 233 -9.43 -15.40 13.57
CA PRO A 233 -9.76 -15.54 14.99
C PRO A 233 -9.10 -14.48 15.88
N ASN A 234 -8.04 -13.84 15.40
CA ASN A 234 -7.31 -12.73 16.01
C ASN A 234 -6.61 -11.93 14.91
N TYR A 235 -6.13 -10.70 15.24
CA TYR A 235 -5.42 -9.86 14.27
C TYR A 235 -4.22 -9.15 14.89
N LEU A 236 -3.13 -9.01 14.12
CA LEU A 236 -1.89 -8.37 14.56
C LEU A 236 -1.51 -7.21 13.64
N PHE A 237 -1.40 -6.01 14.20
CA PHE A 237 -0.80 -4.85 13.54
C PHE A 237 0.68 -4.76 13.92
N MET A 238 1.57 -4.66 12.94
CA MET A 238 3.01 -4.46 13.12
C MET A 238 3.41 -3.15 12.46
N LEU A 239 3.76 -2.14 13.24
CA LEU A 239 4.09 -0.81 12.75
C LEU A 239 5.55 -0.48 13.03
N ASN A 240 6.29 -0.11 11.99
CA ASN A 240 7.62 0.47 12.08
C ASN A 240 7.55 1.99 11.90
N ALA A 241 7.84 2.76 12.95
CA ALA A 241 7.88 4.21 12.92
C ALA A 241 9.29 4.71 12.57
N VAL A 242 9.43 5.38 11.42
CA VAL A 242 10.72 5.80 10.86
C VAL A 242 10.81 7.32 10.70
N HIS A 243 11.96 7.84 10.26
CA HIS A 243 12.12 9.26 9.96
C HIS A 243 11.26 9.67 8.75
N ASP A 244 11.31 8.90 7.68
CA ASP A 244 10.51 9.11 6.46
C ASP A 244 10.12 7.76 5.85
N GLY A 245 8.82 7.54 5.72
CA GLY A 245 8.26 6.30 5.17
C GLY A 245 6.76 6.26 5.27
N TYR A 246 6.13 5.58 4.32
CA TYR A 246 4.69 5.35 4.29
C TYR A 246 4.39 4.08 3.48
N GLY A 247 3.49 3.25 3.97
CA GLY A 247 2.96 2.08 3.28
C GLY A 247 2.55 0.97 4.20
N GLY A 248 1.80 0.03 3.64
CA GLY A 248 1.34 -1.18 4.30
C GLY A 248 1.53 -2.39 3.42
N LEU A 249 1.30 -3.54 4.01
CA LEU A 249 1.16 -4.82 3.35
C LEU A 249 0.20 -5.68 4.14
N GLU A 250 -0.88 -6.04 3.49
CA GLU A 250 -1.96 -6.84 4.02
C GLU A 250 -1.61 -8.33 4.09
N HIS A 251 -2.04 -8.99 5.18
CA HIS A 251 -1.93 -10.43 5.41
C HIS A 251 -3.27 -10.98 5.91
N GLN A 252 -3.43 -12.32 5.97
CA GLN A 252 -4.71 -12.95 6.35
C GLN A 252 -5.22 -12.52 7.73
N ASN A 253 -4.31 -12.43 8.71
CA ASN A 253 -4.64 -12.10 10.10
C ASN A 253 -3.62 -11.13 10.70
N SER A 254 -2.93 -10.37 9.87
CA SER A 254 -1.99 -9.34 10.29
C SER A 254 -1.78 -8.31 9.19
N THR A 255 -1.12 -7.22 9.53
CA THR A 255 -0.58 -6.27 8.55
C THR A 255 0.76 -5.73 9.02
N ALA A 256 1.67 -5.51 8.07
CA ALA A 256 2.92 -4.80 8.30
C ALA A 256 2.77 -3.35 7.79
N LEU A 257 3.07 -2.38 8.64
CA LEU A 257 2.90 -0.95 8.40
C LEU A 257 4.21 -0.20 8.57
N ILE A 258 4.39 0.88 7.82
CA ILE A 258 5.46 1.84 8.01
C ILE A 258 4.91 3.27 7.92
N CYS A 259 5.26 4.14 8.86
CA CYS A 259 4.85 5.54 8.87
C CYS A 259 5.99 6.45 9.34
N LYS A 260 5.85 7.75 9.11
CA LYS A 260 6.70 8.74 9.77
C LYS A 260 6.45 8.71 11.27
N ARG A 261 7.53 8.82 12.04
CA ARG A 261 7.46 8.83 13.51
C ARG A 261 6.62 10.00 14.04
N ASP A 262 6.59 11.10 13.30
CA ASP A 262 5.81 12.28 13.62
C ASP A 262 4.30 12.11 13.37
N ASP A 263 3.89 11.10 12.61
CA ASP A 263 2.48 10.77 12.36
C ASP A 263 1.85 9.99 13.52
N LEU A 264 2.66 9.47 14.46
CA LEU A 264 2.15 8.81 15.65
C LEU A 264 1.46 9.79 16.62
N PRO A 265 0.39 9.36 17.31
CA PRO A 265 -0.25 10.19 18.32
C PRO A 265 0.70 10.39 19.52
N ARG A 266 0.65 11.58 20.13
CA ARG A 266 1.51 11.98 21.24
C ARG A 266 0.71 12.18 22.51
N LEU A 267 1.33 11.81 23.64
CA LEU A 267 0.81 12.08 24.99
C LEU A 267 0.61 13.58 25.17
N ASN A 268 -0.55 13.95 25.65
CA ASN A 268 -1.04 15.22 26.15
C ASN A 268 -0.40 16.56 25.70
N GLY A 269 -1.28 17.48 25.29
CA GLY A 269 -1.10 18.94 25.44
C GLY A 269 -0.24 19.63 24.38
N LEU A 270 0.41 18.90 23.49
CA LEU A 270 1.20 19.50 22.40
C LEU A 270 0.38 19.83 21.14
N SER A 271 -0.87 19.40 21.08
CA SER A 271 -1.82 19.79 20.04
C SER A 271 -2.96 20.59 20.65
N THR A 272 -2.95 21.90 20.43
CA THR A 272 -4.04 22.80 20.80
C THR A 272 -5.17 22.79 19.78
N SER A 273 -5.05 22.01 18.68
CA SER A 273 -6.05 21.92 17.64
C SER A 273 -7.09 20.84 17.96
N PRO A 274 -8.41 21.14 17.84
CA PRO A 274 -9.47 20.14 17.96
C PRO A 274 -9.44 19.12 16.80
N ARG A 275 -8.78 19.42 15.68
CA ARG A 275 -8.61 18.50 14.56
C ARG A 275 -7.40 17.59 14.79
N LYS A 276 -7.51 16.32 14.35
CA LYS A 276 -6.37 15.40 14.29
C LYS A 276 -5.29 15.98 13.36
N PRO A 277 -4.00 15.86 13.72
CA PRO A 277 -2.93 16.20 12.79
C PRO A 277 -3.09 15.43 11.47
N GLU A 278 -2.75 16.07 10.35
CA GLU A 278 -2.90 15.47 9.01
C GLU A 278 -2.14 14.13 8.91
N GLY A 279 -0.90 14.06 9.41
CA GLY A 279 -0.10 12.84 9.41
C GLY A 279 -0.77 11.70 10.20
N TYR A 280 -1.38 12.00 11.35
CA TYR A 280 -2.11 10.98 12.11
C TYR A 280 -3.38 10.52 11.38
N THR A 281 -4.10 11.42 10.71
CA THR A 281 -5.24 11.04 9.85
C THR A 281 -4.79 10.12 8.72
N THR A 282 -3.65 10.42 8.09
CA THR A 282 -3.04 9.56 7.06
C THR A 282 -2.70 8.17 7.59
N LEU A 283 -2.13 8.08 8.81
CA LEU A 283 -1.86 6.78 9.45
C LEU A 283 -3.15 6.00 9.74
N LEU A 284 -4.20 6.66 10.21
CA LEU A 284 -5.49 6.01 10.44
C LEU A 284 -6.12 5.50 9.13
N GLY A 285 -5.99 6.26 8.02
CA GLY A 285 -6.39 5.82 6.68
C GLY A 285 -5.64 4.56 6.25
N LEU A 286 -4.32 4.52 6.45
CA LEU A 286 -3.50 3.34 6.17
C LEU A 286 -3.95 2.13 7.01
N ILE A 287 -4.17 2.29 8.32
CA ILE A 287 -4.69 1.21 9.18
C ILE A 287 -6.04 0.69 8.68
N SER A 288 -6.92 1.60 8.26
CA SER A 288 -8.25 1.26 7.72
C SER A 288 -8.13 0.48 6.40
N HIS A 289 -7.26 0.93 5.49
CA HIS A 289 -6.98 0.31 4.20
C HIS A 289 -6.50 -1.13 4.37
N GLU A 290 -5.45 -1.32 5.16
CA GLU A 290 -4.85 -2.64 5.38
C GLU A 290 -5.78 -3.60 6.12
N TYR A 291 -6.57 -3.10 7.07
CA TYR A 291 -7.54 -3.93 7.76
C TYR A 291 -8.70 -4.34 6.87
N PHE A 292 -9.17 -3.46 5.96
CA PHE A 292 -10.22 -3.76 4.99
C PHE A 292 -9.80 -4.87 4.01
N HIS A 293 -8.52 -4.93 3.67
CA HIS A 293 -7.96 -6.00 2.85
C HIS A 293 -8.14 -7.41 3.42
N THR A 294 -8.39 -7.57 4.71
CA THR A 294 -8.73 -8.86 5.31
C THR A 294 -9.87 -9.55 4.56
N TRP A 295 -10.85 -8.78 4.07
CA TRP A 295 -11.97 -9.27 3.25
C TRP A 295 -11.70 -9.06 1.77
N ASN A 296 -11.35 -7.84 1.39
CA ASN A 296 -11.17 -7.41 0.00
C ASN A 296 -9.69 -7.41 -0.37
N VAL A 297 -9.21 -8.53 -0.70
CA VAL A 297 -8.09 -9.16 -1.38
C VAL A 297 -7.58 -10.43 -0.68
N LYS A 298 -7.70 -10.56 0.64
CA LYS A 298 -7.20 -11.79 1.30
C LYS A 298 -8.21 -12.94 1.22
N GLN A 299 -9.50 -12.62 1.06
CA GLN A 299 -10.57 -13.60 0.85
C GLN A 299 -11.19 -13.44 -0.54
N LEU A 300 -12.01 -12.39 -0.76
CA LEU A 300 -12.36 -11.95 -2.11
C LEU A 300 -11.07 -11.48 -2.79
N ARG A 301 -10.63 -12.21 -3.81
CA ARG A 301 -9.38 -11.94 -4.54
C ARG A 301 -9.60 -12.13 -6.03
N PRO A 302 -8.78 -11.54 -6.90
CA PRO A 302 -8.83 -11.85 -8.32
C PRO A 302 -8.77 -13.37 -8.54
N ASP A 303 -9.56 -13.90 -9.46
CA ASP A 303 -9.52 -15.33 -9.82
C ASP A 303 -8.12 -15.77 -10.29
N ALA A 304 -7.38 -14.88 -10.95
CA ALA A 304 -5.98 -15.07 -11.29
C ALA A 304 -5.07 -15.30 -10.06
N PHE A 305 -5.50 -14.88 -8.86
CA PHE A 305 -4.78 -15.05 -7.60
C PHE A 305 -5.33 -16.20 -6.75
N ALA A 306 -6.20 -17.05 -7.32
CA ALA A 306 -6.69 -18.25 -6.63
C ALA A 306 -5.55 -19.17 -6.18
N ARG A 307 -4.46 -19.20 -6.98
CA ARG A 307 -3.18 -19.84 -6.64
C ARG A 307 -2.05 -18.90 -7.08
N TYR A 308 -1.15 -18.62 -6.15
CA TYR A 308 0.02 -17.80 -6.45
C TYR A 308 1.11 -18.63 -7.12
N ASP A 309 1.68 -18.10 -8.22
CA ASP A 309 2.96 -18.53 -8.73
C ASP A 309 4.03 -17.60 -8.17
N TYR A 310 4.85 -18.10 -7.24
CA TYR A 310 5.91 -17.32 -6.60
C TYR A 310 7.16 -17.15 -7.46
N SER A 311 7.22 -17.79 -8.63
CA SER A 311 8.40 -17.76 -9.52
C SER A 311 8.35 -16.68 -10.58
N GLN A 312 7.19 -16.04 -10.78
CA GLN A 312 6.95 -15.02 -11.81
C GLN A 312 5.80 -14.09 -11.42
N GLU A 313 5.54 -13.09 -12.24
CA GLU A 313 4.44 -12.16 -12.10
C GLU A 313 3.09 -12.88 -12.25
N ASN A 314 2.12 -12.47 -11.45
CA ASN A 314 0.73 -12.94 -11.54
C ASN A 314 -0.15 -11.77 -12.00
N TYR A 315 -0.58 -11.78 -13.25
CA TYR A 315 -1.28 -10.68 -13.86
C TYR A 315 -2.78 -10.70 -13.59
N THR A 316 -3.37 -9.53 -13.33
CA THR A 316 -4.81 -9.32 -13.23
C THR A 316 -5.19 -7.92 -13.72
N GLN A 317 -6.38 -7.78 -14.28
CA GLN A 317 -6.95 -6.47 -14.62
C GLN A 317 -7.80 -5.88 -13.48
N LEU A 318 -7.84 -6.50 -12.29
CA LEU A 318 -8.80 -6.17 -11.24
C LEU A 318 -8.21 -5.41 -10.04
N LEU A 319 -6.95 -4.94 -10.10
CA LEU A 319 -6.40 -4.15 -8.98
C LEU A 319 -7.20 -2.85 -8.74
N TRP A 320 -7.78 -2.26 -9.78
CA TRP A 320 -8.67 -1.11 -9.64
C TRP A 320 -9.89 -1.39 -8.76
N PHE A 321 -10.38 -2.63 -8.74
CA PHE A 321 -11.44 -3.07 -7.84
C PHE A 321 -10.87 -3.34 -6.44
N PHE A 322 -9.82 -4.17 -6.32
CA PHE A 322 -9.33 -4.61 -5.02
C PHE A 322 -8.61 -3.49 -4.25
N GLU A 323 -7.78 -2.71 -4.91
CA GLU A 323 -7.06 -1.59 -4.31
C GLU A 323 -7.88 -0.29 -4.34
N GLY A 324 -8.54 -0.03 -5.47
CA GLY A 324 -9.33 1.18 -5.64
C GLY A 324 -10.56 1.22 -4.74
N PHE A 325 -11.30 0.11 -4.59
CA PHE A 325 -12.44 0.07 -3.69
C PHE A 325 -11.98 0.12 -2.23
N THR A 326 -10.88 -0.54 -1.89
CA THR A 326 -10.29 -0.41 -0.55
C THR A 326 -9.90 1.04 -0.27
N SER A 327 -9.29 1.76 -1.24
CA SER A 327 -8.98 3.20 -1.12
C SER A 327 -10.21 4.11 -1.09
N TYR A 328 -11.36 3.66 -1.58
CA TYR A 328 -12.64 4.35 -1.38
C TYR A 328 -13.17 4.16 0.04
N TYR A 329 -13.07 2.93 0.55
CA TYR A 329 -13.62 2.59 1.86
C TYR A 329 -12.73 3.00 3.03
N ASP A 330 -11.42 3.14 2.87
CA ASP A 330 -10.51 3.45 3.98
C ASP A 330 -10.91 4.77 4.67
N ASP A 331 -11.09 5.85 3.93
CA ASP A 331 -11.49 7.17 4.45
C ASP A 331 -12.98 7.20 4.88
N ILE A 332 -13.88 6.51 4.14
CA ILE A 332 -15.30 6.41 4.53
C ILE A 332 -15.46 5.70 5.87
N LEU A 333 -14.69 4.65 6.11
CA LEU A 333 -14.72 3.93 7.38
C LEU A 333 -14.21 4.80 8.53
N LEU A 334 -13.18 5.64 8.32
CA LEU A 334 -12.75 6.63 9.32
C LEU A 334 -13.87 7.59 9.69
N ARG A 335 -14.61 8.06 8.70
CA ARG A 335 -15.76 8.93 8.91
C ARG A 335 -16.88 8.20 9.66
N ARG A 336 -17.23 6.97 9.26
CA ARG A 336 -18.26 6.13 9.94
C ARG A 336 -17.87 5.80 11.37
N ALA A 337 -16.58 5.63 11.64
CA ALA A 337 -16.02 5.43 12.97
C ALA A 337 -15.98 6.71 13.83
N GLY A 338 -16.37 7.88 13.26
CA GLY A 338 -16.32 9.17 13.95
C GLY A 338 -14.89 9.67 14.22
N LEU A 339 -13.91 9.17 13.45
CA LEU A 339 -12.51 9.56 13.56
C LEU A 339 -12.17 10.81 12.74
N ILE A 340 -12.91 11.08 11.67
CA ILE A 340 -12.88 12.30 10.87
C ILE A 340 -14.30 12.82 10.66
N ASP A 341 -14.44 14.12 10.43
CA ASP A 341 -15.69 14.75 10.08
C ASP A 341 -15.91 14.79 8.56
N ASP A 342 -17.11 15.21 8.13
CA ASP A 342 -17.47 15.32 6.71
C ASP A 342 -16.56 16.30 5.95
N ALA A 343 -16.16 17.41 6.58
CA ALA A 343 -15.27 18.38 5.97
C ALA A 343 -13.89 17.80 5.68
N THR A 344 -13.34 17.03 6.60
CA THR A 344 -12.07 16.32 6.43
C THR A 344 -12.18 15.25 5.33
N TYR A 345 -13.26 14.46 5.32
CA TYR A 345 -13.51 13.47 4.27
C TYR A 345 -13.59 14.12 2.88
N ILE A 346 -14.35 15.20 2.73
CA ILE A 346 -14.48 15.94 1.46
C ILE A 346 -13.15 16.54 1.03
N GLN A 347 -12.33 17.02 1.96
CA GLN A 347 -10.98 17.49 1.66
C GLN A 347 -10.07 16.36 1.13
N LEU A 348 -10.10 15.17 1.74
CA LEU A 348 -9.34 14.00 1.28
C LEU A 348 -9.82 13.56 -0.12
N LEU A 349 -11.12 13.50 -0.34
CA LEU A 349 -11.70 13.21 -1.64
C LEU A 349 -11.28 14.24 -2.71
N GLY A 350 -11.27 15.54 -2.36
CA GLY A 350 -10.79 16.61 -3.23
C GLY A 350 -9.33 16.42 -3.65
N LYS A 351 -8.47 16.01 -2.71
CA LYS A 351 -7.06 15.69 -3.00
C LYS A 351 -6.94 14.51 -3.98
N THR A 352 -7.72 13.45 -3.79
CA THR A 352 -7.74 12.27 -4.68
C THR A 352 -8.19 12.65 -6.10
N ILE A 353 -9.26 13.45 -6.22
CA ILE A 353 -9.74 13.97 -7.51
C ILE A 353 -8.66 14.81 -8.19
N ALA A 354 -8.07 15.76 -7.47
CA ALA A 354 -7.02 16.64 -8.01
C ALA A 354 -5.80 15.83 -8.48
N GLN A 355 -5.39 14.82 -7.72
CA GLN A 355 -4.29 13.94 -8.12
C GLN A 355 -4.56 13.22 -9.43
N VAL A 356 -5.76 12.67 -9.62
CA VAL A 356 -6.14 12.00 -10.87
C VAL A 356 -6.24 13.00 -12.01
N GLN A 357 -6.86 14.17 -11.81
CA GLN A 357 -7.00 15.21 -12.83
C GLN A 357 -5.66 15.78 -13.29
N GLN A 358 -4.67 15.86 -12.41
CA GLN A 358 -3.31 16.31 -12.71
C GLN A 358 -2.39 15.22 -13.29
N THR A 359 -2.93 14.06 -13.63
CA THR A 359 -2.19 12.93 -14.20
C THR A 359 -2.53 12.75 -15.69
N PRO A 360 -1.72 13.25 -16.64
CA PRO A 360 -1.99 13.10 -18.09
C PRO A 360 -2.14 11.64 -18.52
N GLY A 361 -1.46 10.72 -17.86
CA GLY A 361 -1.54 9.27 -18.11
C GLY A 361 -2.95 8.68 -18.02
N ARG A 362 -3.91 9.38 -17.35
CA ARG A 362 -5.32 8.98 -17.32
C ARG A 362 -6.00 8.98 -18.71
N HIS A 363 -5.42 9.73 -19.67
CA HIS A 363 -5.87 9.74 -21.06
C HIS A 363 -5.12 8.72 -21.94
N VAL A 364 -4.08 8.09 -21.39
CA VAL A 364 -3.24 7.12 -22.10
C VAL A 364 -3.63 5.69 -21.73
N GLN A 365 -3.95 5.45 -20.45
CA GLN A 365 -4.20 4.11 -19.93
C GLN A 365 -5.47 4.06 -19.08
N SER A 366 -6.28 3.02 -19.27
CA SER A 366 -7.42 2.72 -18.40
C SER A 366 -6.97 2.14 -17.07
N VAL A 367 -7.85 2.11 -16.05
CA VAL A 367 -7.50 1.52 -14.74
C VAL A 367 -7.34 0.00 -14.81
N ALA A 368 -8.05 -0.68 -15.71
CA ALA A 368 -7.89 -2.12 -15.96
C ALA A 368 -6.51 -2.41 -16.56
N GLN A 369 -6.09 -1.62 -17.57
CA GLN A 369 -4.74 -1.72 -18.13
C GLN A 369 -3.66 -1.36 -17.09
N ALA A 370 -3.88 -0.31 -16.29
CA ALA A 370 -2.95 0.08 -15.22
C ALA A 370 -2.81 -1.02 -14.15
N SER A 371 -3.90 -1.75 -13.86
CA SER A 371 -3.89 -2.92 -12.99
C SER A 371 -3.01 -4.04 -13.55
N PHE A 372 -3.16 -4.35 -14.85
CA PHE A 372 -2.38 -5.39 -15.51
C PHE A 372 -0.90 -5.01 -15.59
N ASP A 373 -0.59 -3.76 -15.91
CA ASP A 373 0.76 -3.23 -16.05
C ASP A 373 1.41 -2.80 -14.72
N ALA A 374 0.79 -3.08 -13.56
CA ALA A 374 1.28 -2.67 -12.25
C ALA A 374 2.75 -3.04 -12.05
N TRP A 375 3.14 -4.25 -12.46
CA TRP A 375 4.49 -4.83 -12.34
C TRP A 375 5.61 -4.01 -12.96
N VAL A 376 5.33 -3.35 -14.08
CA VAL A 376 6.35 -2.65 -14.89
C VAL A 376 6.16 -1.14 -14.93
N LYS A 377 4.97 -0.62 -14.52
CA LYS A 377 4.69 0.81 -14.51
C LYS A 377 4.52 1.35 -13.10
N TYR A 378 3.46 0.94 -12.37
CA TYR A 378 3.14 1.53 -11.08
C TYR A 378 4.20 1.24 -10.00
N TYR A 379 4.76 0.03 -9.97
CA TYR A 379 5.81 -0.35 -9.03
C TYR A 379 7.23 -0.03 -9.50
N ARG A 380 7.40 0.42 -10.76
CA ARG A 380 8.69 0.85 -11.33
C ARG A 380 8.57 2.27 -11.89
N GLN A 381 8.23 3.21 -11.00
CA GLN A 381 8.00 4.60 -11.39
C GLN A 381 9.29 5.29 -11.80
N ASP A 382 9.17 6.14 -12.83
CA ASP A 382 10.15 7.07 -13.31
C ASP A 382 9.52 8.48 -13.53
N GLU A 383 10.27 9.40 -14.08
CA GLU A 383 9.84 10.78 -14.35
C GLU A 383 8.69 10.86 -15.36
N ASN A 384 8.54 9.84 -16.24
CA ASN A 384 7.48 9.79 -17.25
C ASN A 384 6.21 9.05 -16.78
N THR A 385 6.25 8.38 -15.66
CA THR A 385 5.14 7.56 -15.16
C THR A 385 3.83 8.33 -15.11
N VAL A 386 3.86 9.58 -14.65
CA VAL A 386 2.68 10.46 -14.57
C VAL A 386 2.05 10.73 -15.94
N ASN A 387 2.81 10.65 -17.03
CA ASN A 387 2.36 10.85 -18.41
C ASN A 387 1.91 9.56 -19.09
N ALA A 388 2.28 8.40 -18.58
CA ALA A 388 2.12 7.11 -19.24
C ALA A 388 1.07 6.21 -18.60
N THR A 389 0.76 6.40 -17.31
CA THR A 389 -0.19 5.56 -16.57
C THR A 389 -1.01 6.37 -15.59
N VAL A 390 -2.04 5.75 -15.04
CA VAL A 390 -2.88 6.28 -13.97
C VAL A 390 -2.85 5.33 -12.78
N SER A 391 -2.94 5.85 -11.56
CA SER A 391 -3.05 5.02 -10.37
C SER A 391 -4.40 4.29 -10.33
N TYR A 392 -4.36 2.97 -10.30
CA TYR A 392 -5.56 2.15 -10.09
C TYR A 392 -6.08 2.24 -8.63
N TYR A 393 -5.27 2.70 -7.68
CA TYR A 393 -5.73 3.07 -6.33
C TYR A 393 -6.66 4.28 -6.40
N THR A 394 -6.12 5.44 -6.80
CA THR A 394 -6.87 6.70 -6.74
C THR A 394 -7.97 6.79 -7.80
N LYS A 395 -7.71 6.45 -9.08
CA LYS A 395 -8.78 6.45 -10.09
C LYS A 395 -9.76 5.29 -9.86
N GLY A 396 -9.32 4.14 -9.33
CA GLY A 396 -10.20 3.05 -8.91
C GLY A 396 -11.13 3.45 -7.76
N ALA A 397 -10.64 4.22 -6.77
CA ALA A 397 -11.48 4.79 -5.72
C ALA A 397 -12.56 5.73 -6.30
N LEU A 398 -12.21 6.51 -7.33
CA LEU A 398 -13.19 7.37 -8.01
C LEU A 398 -14.21 6.57 -8.85
N VAL A 399 -13.83 5.42 -9.40
CA VAL A 399 -14.78 4.48 -10.03
C VAL A 399 -15.76 3.92 -8.98
N ALA A 400 -15.26 3.52 -7.81
CA ALA A 400 -16.09 3.08 -6.69
C ALA A 400 -17.05 4.18 -6.23
N LEU A 401 -16.57 5.43 -6.10
CA LEU A 401 -17.39 6.59 -5.80
C LEU A 401 -18.50 6.80 -6.84
N CYS A 402 -18.17 6.72 -8.14
CA CYS A 402 -19.16 6.86 -9.22
C CYS A 402 -20.22 5.76 -9.15
N LEU A 403 -19.84 4.52 -8.86
CA LEU A 403 -20.79 3.42 -8.66
C LEU A 403 -21.70 3.69 -7.46
N ASP A 404 -21.14 4.07 -6.31
CA ASP A 404 -21.92 4.32 -5.09
C ASP A 404 -22.91 5.48 -5.28
N LEU A 405 -22.46 6.60 -5.85
CA LEU A 405 -23.31 7.75 -6.08
C LEU A 405 -24.41 7.48 -7.13
N THR A 406 -24.09 6.71 -8.17
CA THR A 406 -25.09 6.31 -9.17
C THR A 406 -26.15 5.38 -8.58
N LEU A 407 -25.74 4.39 -7.79
CA LEU A 407 -26.66 3.48 -7.08
C LEU A 407 -27.60 4.28 -6.15
N ARG A 408 -27.06 5.15 -5.34
CA ARG A 408 -27.84 6.01 -4.42
C ARG A 408 -28.80 6.92 -5.14
N ARG A 409 -28.45 7.44 -6.31
CA ARG A 409 -29.29 8.34 -7.10
C ARG A 409 -30.43 7.58 -7.79
N GLU A 410 -30.10 6.50 -8.49
CA GLU A 410 -31.07 5.81 -9.35
C GLU A 410 -31.97 4.84 -8.56
N PHE A 411 -31.46 4.27 -7.47
CA PHE A 411 -32.16 3.26 -6.68
C PHE A 411 -32.46 3.70 -5.24
N LYS A 412 -32.66 5.02 -5.04
CA LYS A 412 -32.95 5.62 -3.73
C LYS A 412 -34.08 4.93 -2.97
N PRO A 413 -35.22 4.58 -3.59
CA PRO A 413 -36.30 3.89 -2.87
C PRO A 413 -35.92 2.51 -2.34
N ALA A 414 -35.03 1.80 -3.02
CA ALA A 414 -34.56 0.48 -2.62
C ALA A 414 -33.38 0.54 -1.63
N GLY A 415 -32.78 1.72 -1.44
CA GLY A 415 -31.64 1.91 -0.55
C GLY A 415 -30.35 1.23 -1.00
N HIS A 416 -30.21 0.96 -2.31
CA HIS A 416 -29.00 0.31 -2.84
C HIS A 416 -27.80 1.23 -2.81
N THR A 417 -26.70 0.71 -2.31
CA THR A 417 -25.40 1.40 -2.19
C THR A 417 -24.28 0.45 -2.59
N LEU A 418 -23.07 0.95 -2.75
CA LEU A 418 -21.91 0.10 -2.99
C LEU A 418 -21.68 -0.89 -1.83
N ASP A 419 -22.03 -0.53 -0.58
CA ASP A 419 -22.00 -1.47 0.55
C ASP A 419 -22.87 -2.72 0.28
N THR A 420 -24.03 -2.52 -0.33
CA THR A 420 -24.93 -3.63 -0.68
C THR A 420 -24.29 -4.56 -1.71
N VAL A 421 -23.64 -3.97 -2.72
CA VAL A 421 -22.89 -4.70 -3.76
C VAL A 421 -21.75 -5.50 -3.14
N MET A 422 -20.91 -4.87 -2.30
CA MET A 422 -19.76 -5.54 -1.67
C MET A 422 -20.19 -6.73 -0.79
N ARG A 423 -21.24 -6.55 0.02
CA ARG A 423 -21.81 -7.65 0.82
C ARG A 423 -22.46 -8.74 -0.04
N GLY A 424 -23.04 -8.36 -1.18
CA GLY A 424 -23.57 -9.29 -2.16
C GLY A 424 -22.48 -10.14 -2.79
N LEU A 425 -21.37 -9.53 -3.21
CA LEU A 425 -20.19 -10.22 -3.73
C LEU A 425 -19.58 -11.19 -2.71
N TRP A 426 -19.47 -10.77 -1.45
CA TRP A 426 -19.02 -11.66 -0.37
C TRP A 426 -19.84 -12.94 -0.29
N LYS A 427 -21.15 -12.83 -0.39
CA LYS A 427 -22.07 -13.99 -0.37
C LYS A 427 -22.00 -14.81 -1.68
N ARG A 428 -22.04 -14.13 -2.83
CA ARG A 428 -21.99 -14.75 -4.16
C ARG A 428 -20.74 -15.58 -4.37
N CYS A 429 -19.59 -15.04 -4.05
CA CYS A 429 -18.30 -15.69 -4.22
C CYS A 429 -17.91 -16.58 -3.03
N GLN A 430 -18.77 -16.71 -2.01
CA GLN A 430 -18.51 -17.51 -0.80
C GLN A 430 -17.17 -17.16 -0.15
N ALA A 431 -16.86 -15.85 -0.10
CA ALA A 431 -15.58 -15.32 0.35
C ALA A 431 -14.35 -15.89 -0.42
N GLY A 432 -14.51 -16.27 -1.66
CA GLY A 432 -13.48 -16.84 -2.53
C GLY A 432 -13.10 -15.96 -3.70
N PRO A 433 -12.47 -16.54 -4.74
CA PRO A 433 -12.04 -15.81 -5.93
C PRO A 433 -13.22 -15.11 -6.63
N LEU A 434 -12.94 -13.93 -7.19
CA LEU A 434 -13.89 -13.05 -7.85
C LEU A 434 -13.40 -12.68 -9.26
N ARG A 435 -14.30 -12.71 -10.23
CA ARG A 435 -14.12 -12.23 -11.60
C ARG A 435 -14.92 -10.93 -11.79
N GLU A 436 -14.57 -10.13 -12.76
CA GLU A 436 -15.34 -8.93 -13.10
C GLU A 436 -16.79 -9.23 -13.42
N GLN A 437 -17.07 -10.39 -14.04
CA GLN A 437 -18.43 -10.83 -14.32
C GLN A 437 -19.26 -10.98 -13.05
N ASP A 438 -18.66 -11.41 -11.94
CA ASP A 438 -19.37 -11.54 -10.66
C ASP A 438 -19.84 -10.17 -10.13
N LEU A 439 -19.06 -9.09 -10.37
CA LEU A 439 -19.47 -7.71 -10.08
C LEU A 439 -20.65 -7.28 -10.95
N LEU A 440 -20.59 -7.53 -12.26
CA LEU A 440 -21.66 -7.20 -13.20
C LEU A 440 -22.96 -7.95 -12.86
N ASP A 441 -22.85 -9.24 -12.55
CA ASP A 441 -23.99 -10.08 -12.17
C ASP A 441 -24.63 -9.61 -10.86
N GLU A 442 -23.81 -9.19 -9.87
CA GLU A 442 -24.33 -8.68 -8.61
C GLU A 442 -25.03 -7.34 -8.78
N LEU A 443 -24.45 -6.43 -9.55
CA LEU A 443 -25.06 -5.14 -9.89
C LEU A 443 -26.39 -5.33 -10.63
N GLN A 444 -26.43 -6.25 -11.61
CA GLN A 444 -27.65 -6.56 -12.35
C GLN A 444 -28.71 -7.20 -11.46
N ALA A 445 -28.33 -8.13 -10.60
CA ALA A 445 -29.27 -8.80 -9.68
C ALA A 445 -29.91 -7.80 -8.70
N LEU A 446 -29.12 -6.83 -8.20
CA LEU A 446 -29.61 -5.81 -7.28
C LEU A 446 -30.50 -4.76 -7.96
N THR A 447 -30.19 -4.38 -9.19
CA THR A 447 -30.75 -3.18 -9.82
C THR A 447 -31.71 -3.47 -10.96
N GLY A 448 -31.73 -4.71 -11.47
CA GLY A 448 -32.54 -5.12 -12.61
C GLY A 448 -32.05 -4.59 -13.96
N ARG A 449 -30.90 -3.90 -14.03
CA ARG A 449 -30.32 -3.39 -15.28
C ARG A 449 -28.88 -3.82 -15.49
N SER A 450 -28.42 -3.79 -16.74
CA SER A 450 -27.00 -4.01 -17.07
C SER A 450 -26.14 -2.82 -16.67
N TRP A 451 -24.94 -3.11 -16.19
CA TRP A 451 -23.88 -2.14 -15.84
C TRP A 451 -22.63 -2.28 -16.72
N THR A 452 -22.71 -3.12 -17.74
CA THR A 452 -21.59 -3.38 -18.66
C THR A 452 -21.08 -2.08 -19.30
N GLY A 453 -22.02 -1.18 -19.68
CA GLY A 453 -21.67 0.10 -20.31
C GLY A 453 -20.89 1.03 -19.38
N GLU A 454 -21.26 1.12 -18.10
CA GLU A 454 -20.57 1.92 -17.10
C GLU A 454 -19.18 1.36 -16.80
N ILE A 455 -19.08 0.05 -16.53
CA ILE A 455 -17.78 -0.59 -16.25
C ILE A 455 -16.86 -0.46 -17.46
N GLN A 456 -17.36 -0.67 -18.68
CA GLN A 456 -16.57 -0.48 -19.91
C GLN A 456 -16.04 0.96 -20.02
N ARG A 457 -16.87 1.98 -19.75
CA ARG A 457 -16.44 3.38 -19.80
C ARG A 457 -15.48 3.75 -18.67
N TRP A 458 -15.75 3.31 -17.43
CA TRP A 458 -15.05 3.79 -16.25
C TRP A 458 -13.78 3.01 -15.93
N ALA A 459 -13.78 1.71 -16.18
CA ALA A 459 -12.64 0.84 -15.87
C ALA A 459 -11.80 0.45 -17.10
N HIS A 460 -12.41 0.26 -18.27
CA HIS A 460 -11.71 -0.23 -19.48
C HIS A 460 -11.43 0.84 -20.52
N SER A 461 -11.83 2.10 -20.29
CA SER A 461 -11.52 3.19 -21.21
C SER A 461 -10.79 4.33 -20.50
N THR A 462 -10.32 5.30 -21.30
CA THR A 462 -9.70 6.53 -20.82
C THR A 462 -10.68 7.69 -20.70
N GLN A 463 -11.98 7.43 -20.85
CA GLN A 463 -13.02 8.45 -20.72
C GLN A 463 -13.03 9.04 -19.31
N GLU A 464 -13.40 10.32 -19.22
CA GLU A 464 -13.53 10.99 -17.93
C GLU A 464 -14.73 10.43 -17.14
N LEU A 465 -14.56 10.32 -15.83
CA LEU A 465 -15.64 9.91 -14.93
C LEU A 465 -16.65 11.04 -14.73
N PRO A 466 -17.95 10.76 -14.57
CA PRO A 466 -19.00 11.78 -14.42
C PRO A 466 -19.02 12.40 -13.01
N LEU A 467 -17.83 12.71 -12.45
CA LEU A 467 -17.65 13.10 -11.05
C LEU A 467 -18.40 14.39 -10.72
N ARG A 468 -18.28 15.44 -11.55
CA ARG A 468 -18.92 16.73 -11.27
C ARG A 468 -20.44 16.59 -11.20
N GLU A 469 -21.03 15.89 -12.17
CA GLU A 469 -22.48 15.63 -12.21
C GLU A 469 -22.93 14.88 -10.95
N LEU A 470 -22.25 13.79 -10.62
CA LEU A 470 -22.61 12.95 -9.48
C LEU A 470 -22.44 13.67 -8.15
N LEU A 471 -21.31 14.36 -7.95
CA LEU A 471 -21.06 15.13 -6.73
C LEU A 471 -22.13 16.22 -6.53
N THR A 472 -22.43 16.99 -7.58
CA THR A 472 -23.44 18.05 -7.54
C THR A 472 -24.83 17.49 -7.26
N ALA A 473 -25.21 16.38 -7.91
CA ALA A 473 -26.49 15.70 -7.66
C ALA A 473 -26.66 15.23 -6.20
N HIS A 474 -25.53 14.95 -5.52
CA HIS A 474 -25.52 14.59 -4.10
C HIS A 474 -25.25 15.79 -3.16
N GLY A 475 -25.29 17.03 -3.70
CA GLY A 475 -25.21 18.26 -2.93
C GLY A 475 -23.81 18.64 -2.47
N ILE A 476 -22.77 18.18 -3.19
CA ILE A 476 -21.42 18.71 -3.03
C ILE A 476 -21.23 19.86 -4.01
N GLN A 477 -20.78 21.00 -3.50
CA GLN A 477 -20.39 22.13 -4.31
C GLN A 477 -19.00 21.89 -4.88
N VAL A 478 -18.84 22.10 -6.20
CA VAL A 478 -17.60 21.88 -6.94
C VAL A 478 -17.18 23.20 -7.57
N ASP A 479 -16.35 23.93 -6.87
CA ASP A 479 -15.83 25.22 -7.29
C ASP A 479 -14.47 25.07 -8.00
N ALA A 480 -14.06 26.12 -8.70
CA ALA A 480 -12.74 26.22 -9.29
C ALA A 480 -11.83 27.05 -8.37
N GLU A 481 -10.74 26.49 -7.91
CA GLU A 481 -9.71 27.20 -7.16
C GLU A 481 -8.49 27.44 -8.05
N ILE A 482 -7.83 28.59 -7.89
CA ILE A 482 -6.63 28.93 -8.67
C ILE A 482 -5.50 27.98 -8.30
N ALA A 483 -4.97 27.30 -9.29
CA ALA A 483 -3.87 26.36 -9.13
C ALA A 483 -2.55 27.05 -8.70
N GLY A 484 -1.77 26.34 -7.91
CA GLY A 484 -0.42 26.75 -7.55
C GLY A 484 0.54 26.80 -8.76
N MET A 485 1.70 27.41 -8.59
CA MET A 485 2.62 27.64 -9.72
C MET A 485 3.12 26.35 -10.37
N ALA A 486 3.44 25.32 -9.57
CA ALA A 486 3.83 24.01 -10.08
C ALA A 486 2.78 23.39 -11.00
N GLU A 487 1.52 23.44 -10.58
CA GLU A 487 0.38 22.92 -11.32
C GLU A 487 0.13 23.73 -12.60
N ARG A 488 0.18 25.06 -12.52
CA ARG A 488 0.01 25.96 -13.69
C ARG A 488 1.05 25.72 -14.77
N LEU A 489 2.28 25.41 -14.36
CA LEU A 489 3.39 25.10 -15.27
C LEU A 489 3.40 23.61 -15.70
N GLY A 490 2.63 22.76 -15.02
CA GLY A 490 2.65 21.32 -15.22
C GLY A 490 3.98 20.68 -14.82
N LEU A 491 4.50 21.07 -13.66
CA LEU A 491 5.78 20.59 -13.15
C LEU A 491 5.58 19.80 -11.85
N ARG A 492 6.39 18.78 -11.67
CA ARG A 492 6.68 18.18 -10.37
C ARG A 492 8.07 18.66 -9.94
N VAL A 493 8.16 19.31 -8.80
CA VAL A 493 9.41 19.92 -8.33
C VAL A 493 9.70 19.57 -6.88
N SER A 494 10.96 19.68 -6.49
CA SER A 494 11.38 19.77 -5.10
C SER A 494 12.28 20.97 -4.92
N ASP A 495 12.05 21.77 -3.88
CA ASP A 495 12.92 22.87 -3.48
C ASP A 495 14.03 22.29 -2.59
N ALA A 496 15.24 22.19 -3.12
CA ALA A 496 16.38 21.61 -2.42
C ALA A 496 17.66 22.42 -2.70
N ALA A 497 18.53 22.52 -1.69
CA ALA A 497 19.83 23.16 -1.80
C ALA A 497 19.82 24.61 -2.38
N GLY A 498 18.69 25.34 -2.18
CA GLY A 498 18.55 26.73 -2.66
C GLY A 498 18.31 26.85 -4.16
N SER A 499 17.77 25.84 -4.79
CA SER A 499 17.30 25.83 -6.18
C SER A 499 16.05 24.96 -6.35
N VAL A 500 15.37 25.11 -7.47
CA VAL A 500 14.18 24.32 -7.84
C VAL A 500 14.61 23.14 -8.70
N GLN A 501 14.46 21.93 -8.18
CA GLN A 501 14.75 20.69 -8.92
C GLN A 501 13.49 20.19 -9.64
N VAL A 502 13.54 20.08 -10.97
CA VAL A 502 12.45 19.51 -11.76
C VAL A 502 12.49 17.99 -11.66
N LYS A 503 11.45 17.37 -11.10
CA LYS A 503 11.31 15.92 -10.94
C LYS A 503 10.48 15.29 -12.06
N GLY A 504 9.62 16.06 -12.70
CA GLY A 504 8.81 15.61 -13.82
C GLY A 504 8.12 16.77 -14.52
N VAL A 505 7.82 16.58 -15.79
CA VAL A 505 7.13 17.55 -16.64
C VAL A 505 5.89 16.88 -17.22
N LEU A 506 4.74 17.50 -17.01
CA LEU A 506 3.45 16.96 -17.47
C LEU A 506 3.26 17.23 -18.96
N ARG A 507 2.76 16.23 -19.67
CA ARG A 507 2.47 16.33 -21.11
C ARG A 507 1.40 17.38 -21.41
N GLY A 508 1.60 18.15 -22.46
CA GLY A 508 0.72 19.26 -22.85
C GLY A 508 0.85 20.51 -22.00
N SER A 509 1.84 20.57 -21.09
CA SER A 509 2.01 21.68 -20.16
C SER A 509 2.88 22.82 -20.70
N ALA A 510 2.83 23.96 -19.97
CA ALA A 510 3.70 25.09 -20.28
C ALA A 510 5.19 24.76 -20.05
N GLY A 511 5.50 23.93 -19.06
CA GLY A 511 6.85 23.43 -18.81
C GLY A 511 7.38 22.59 -19.96
N GLU A 512 6.57 21.67 -20.48
CA GLU A 512 6.92 20.88 -21.67
C GLU A 512 7.15 21.77 -22.90
N ALA A 513 6.21 22.71 -23.17
CA ALA A 513 6.31 23.64 -24.29
C ALA A 513 7.55 24.54 -24.21
N ALA A 514 8.03 24.85 -23.03
CA ALA A 514 9.27 25.59 -22.81
C ALA A 514 10.54 24.75 -22.95
N GLY A 515 10.43 23.42 -23.03
CA GLY A 515 11.56 22.51 -23.11
C GLY A 515 12.21 22.19 -21.76
N LEU A 516 11.50 22.39 -20.63
CA LEU A 516 11.93 21.88 -19.34
C LEU A 516 11.90 20.34 -19.33
N ALA A 517 12.81 19.74 -18.60
CA ALA A 517 12.93 18.29 -18.46
C ALA A 517 13.18 17.89 -17.01
N ALA A 518 12.82 16.63 -16.70
CA ALA A 518 13.22 16.04 -15.41
C ALA A 518 14.75 16.02 -15.28
N GLY A 519 15.24 16.29 -14.07
CA GLY A 519 16.65 16.46 -13.78
C GLY A 519 17.17 17.89 -13.96
N ASP A 520 16.38 18.81 -14.53
CA ASP A 520 16.76 20.22 -14.60
C ASP A 520 16.83 20.85 -13.21
N GLU A 521 17.86 21.63 -13.00
CA GLU A 521 17.98 22.57 -11.88
C GLU A 521 17.61 23.96 -12.36
N TRP A 522 16.47 24.48 -11.93
CA TRP A 522 16.02 25.82 -12.29
C TRP A 522 16.63 26.86 -11.36
N LEU A 523 17.68 27.52 -11.85
CA LEU A 523 18.54 28.42 -11.07
C LEU A 523 17.96 29.82 -10.89
N GLY A 524 17.22 30.32 -11.90
CA GLY A 524 16.74 31.70 -11.91
C GLY A 524 15.95 32.03 -13.15
N LEU A 525 15.61 33.29 -13.31
CA LEU A 525 14.82 33.78 -14.43
C LEU A 525 15.23 35.19 -14.86
N GLU A 526 14.96 35.52 -16.10
CA GLU A 526 15.01 36.87 -16.63
C GLU A 526 13.60 37.33 -17.00
N VAL A 527 13.24 38.52 -16.60
CA VAL A 527 11.89 39.10 -16.80
C VAL A 527 11.95 40.30 -17.73
N GLY A 528 10.91 40.46 -18.55
CA GLY A 528 10.76 41.59 -19.48
C GLY A 528 11.48 41.41 -20.80
N ALA A 529 11.20 42.30 -21.76
CA ALA A 529 11.85 42.30 -23.06
C ALA A 529 13.36 42.58 -22.90
N LYS A 530 14.20 41.67 -23.43
CA LYS A 530 15.68 41.76 -23.35
C LYS A 530 16.22 41.86 -21.92
N GLY A 531 15.49 41.31 -20.91
CA GLY A 531 15.97 41.35 -19.50
C GLY A 531 15.83 42.71 -18.80
N GLN A 532 15.01 43.62 -19.32
CA GLN A 532 14.82 44.95 -18.71
C GLN A 532 14.15 44.90 -17.32
N GLY A 533 13.46 43.79 -16.99
CA GLY A 533 12.88 43.52 -15.65
C GLY A 533 13.88 42.89 -14.67
N GLY A 534 15.14 42.68 -15.10
CA GLY A 534 16.19 42.08 -14.28
C GLY A 534 16.30 40.56 -14.39
N SER A 535 17.44 40.07 -13.86
CA SER A 535 17.72 38.65 -13.72
C SER A 535 17.71 38.28 -12.24
N TRP A 536 16.92 37.30 -11.87
CA TRP A 536 16.67 36.93 -10.48
C TRP A 536 17.02 35.47 -10.24
N ARG A 537 17.62 35.17 -9.10
CA ARG A 537 17.81 33.80 -8.65
C ARG A 537 16.45 33.25 -8.16
N LEU A 538 16.18 31.98 -8.45
CA LEU A 538 15.00 31.26 -7.97
C LEU A 538 15.43 30.21 -6.96
N SER A 539 15.09 30.38 -5.68
CA SER A 539 15.43 29.42 -4.63
C SER A 539 14.27 28.45 -4.34
N LYS A 540 13.05 28.93 -4.54
CA LYS A 540 11.81 28.14 -4.39
C LYS A 540 10.82 28.52 -5.48
N LEU A 541 10.07 27.55 -5.99
CA LEU A 541 9.07 27.81 -7.03
C LEU A 541 7.97 28.78 -6.57
N ALA A 542 7.66 28.81 -5.28
CA ALA A 542 6.69 29.72 -4.68
C ALA A 542 7.08 31.21 -4.81
N GLU A 543 8.36 31.53 -5.03
CA GLU A 543 8.84 32.91 -5.22
C GLU A 543 8.51 33.46 -6.62
N LEU A 544 8.23 32.58 -7.58
CA LEU A 544 8.06 32.94 -8.99
C LEU A 544 6.99 34.04 -9.22
N PRO A 545 5.80 34.02 -8.56
CA PRO A 545 4.83 35.09 -8.74
C PRO A 545 5.33 36.48 -8.34
N ALA A 546 6.09 36.56 -7.24
CA ALA A 546 6.66 37.84 -6.76
C ALA A 546 7.73 38.38 -7.72
N LEU A 547 8.55 37.50 -8.27
CA LEU A 547 9.62 37.86 -9.22
C LEU A 547 9.05 38.26 -10.60
N LEU A 548 7.92 37.70 -11.00
CA LEU A 548 7.25 38.01 -12.27
C LEU A 548 6.42 39.29 -12.21
N GLY A 549 5.86 39.64 -11.04
CA GLY A 549 4.89 40.72 -10.93
C GLY A 549 3.68 40.52 -11.85
N LYS A 550 3.47 41.43 -12.79
CA LYS A 550 2.38 41.35 -13.79
C LYS A 550 2.78 40.61 -15.06
N GLU A 551 4.07 40.29 -15.21
CA GLU A 551 4.57 39.64 -16.42
C GLU A 551 4.17 38.15 -16.43
N ARG A 552 4.05 37.63 -17.63
CA ARG A 552 3.71 36.19 -17.86
C ARG A 552 4.75 35.49 -18.73
N LYS A 553 5.69 36.25 -19.29
CA LYS A 553 6.78 35.72 -20.12
C LYS A 553 8.09 35.90 -19.35
N LEU A 554 8.91 34.89 -19.38
CA LEU A 554 10.23 34.89 -18.77
C LEU A 554 11.19 34.03 -19.59
N ILE A 555 12.47 34.17 -19.35
CA ILE A 555 13.49 33.20 -19.72
C ILE A 555 13.87 32.44 -18.45
N ALA A 556 13.60 31.15 -18.41
CA ALA A 556 14.08 30.28 -17.35
C ALA A 556 15.58 30.00 -17.54
N LEU A 557 16.37 30.24 -16.53
CA LEU A 557 17.80 29.92 -16.49
C LEU A 557 17.97 28.57 -15.80
N VAL A 558 18.37 27.57 -16.57
CA VAL A 558 18.33 26.16 -16.14
C VAL A 558 19.72 25.55 -16.30
N SER A 559 20.14 24.74 -15.33
CA SER A 559 21.27 23.83 -15.46
C SER A 559 20.75 22.42 -15.78
N ARG A 560 21.11 21.89 -16.95
CA ARG A 560 20.87 20.51 -17.38
C ARG A 560 22.20 19.83 -17.66
N ASP A 561 22.53 18.82 -16.89
CA ASP A 561 23.83 18.14 -17.02
C ASP A 561 25.02 19.13 -17.04
N ARG A 562 25.00 20.10 -16.09
CA ARG A 562 25.97 21.19 -15.94
C ARG A 562 26.03 22.17 -17.13
N ARG A 563 25.11 22.09 -18.08
CA ARG A 563 24.98 23.06 -19.17
C ARG A 563 23.94 24.12 -18.81
N LEU A 564 24.27 25.37 -19.00
CA LEU A 564 23.34 26.47 -18.77
C LEU A 564 22.46 26.68 -20.00
N LEU A 565 21.17 26.59 -19.80
CA LEU A 565 20.15 26.75 -20.82
C LEU A 565 19.30 27.99 -20.52
N ARG A 566 18.85 28.65 -21.55
CA ARG A 566 17.91 29.77 -21.51
C ARG A 566 16.63 29.33 -22.22
N LEU A 567 15.60 29.03 -21.44
CA LEU A 567 14.35 28.47 -21.94
C LEU A 567 13.24 29.52 -21.90
N PRO A 568 12.66 29.90 -23.05
CA PRO A 568 11.54 30.82 -23.04
C PRO A 568 10.30 30.13 -22.46
N LEU A 569 9.76 30.69 -21.37
CA LEU A 569 8.63 30.14 -20.65
C LEU A 569 7.51 31.17 -20.58
N ARG A 570 6.29 30.72 -20.83
CA ARG A 570 5.08 31.51 -20.64
C ARG A 570 4.20 30.87 -19.57
N VAL A 571 3.98 31.62 -18.49
CA VAL A 571 3.07 31.17 -17.42
C VAL A 571 1.62 31.26 -17.91
N PRO A 572 0.80 30.21 -17.85
CA PRO A 572 -0.62 30.25 -18.20
C PRO A 572 -1.38 31.28 -17.37
N ALA A 573 -2.42 31.89 -17.95
CA ALA A 573 -3.20 32.94 -17.24
C ALA A 573 -3.87 32.37 -16.01
N GLN A 574 -4.53 31.24 -16.19
CA GLN A 574 -5.24 30.51 -15.16
C GLN A 574 -5.07 29.02 -15.42
N ALA A 575 -4.90 28.26 -14.39
CA ALA A 575 -5.23 26.87 -14.27
C ALA A 575 -6.00 26.75 -12.95
N SER A 576 -6.99 25.91 -12.91
CA SER A 576 -7.78 25.67 -11.72
C SER A 576 -7.92 24.18 -11.46
N HIS A 577 -7.94 23.82 -10.19
CA HIS A 577 -8.38 22.52 -9.74
C HIS A 577 -9.73 22.62 -9.02
N TRP A 578 -10.34 21.49 -8.73
CA TRP A 578 -11.62 21.48 -8.05
C TRP A 578 -11.41 21.62 -6.54
N GLN A 579 -12.14 22.57 -5.96
CA GLN A 579 -12.35 22.68 -4.53
C GLN A 579 -13.74 22.15 -4.21
N LEU A 580 -13.80 21.16 -3.32
CA LEU A 580 -15.03 20.54 -2.89
C LEU A 580 -15.46 21.14 -1.54
N SER A 581 -16.75 21.42 -1.40
CA SER A 581 -17.32 21.87 -0.13
C SER A 581 -18.73 21.32 0.09
N VAL A 582 -19.09 21.16 1.36
CA VAL A 582 -20.47 20.84 1.77
C VAL A 582 -21.18 22.17 2.03
N PRO A 583 -22.31 22.47 1.38
CA PRO A 583 -23.10 23.68 1.65
C PRO A 583 -23.50 23.75 3.14
N LYS A 584 -23.50 24.96 3.71
CA LYS A 584 -23.83 25.20 5.13
C LYS A 584 -25.20 24.67 5.53
N GLU A 585 -26.16 24.68 4.60
CA GLU A 585 -27.52 24.18 4.78
C GLU A 585 -27.60 22.66 5.02
N ARG A 586 -26.54 21.93 4.68
CA ARG A 586 -26.39 20.49 4.93
C ARG A 586 -25.44 20.17 6.08
N ALA A 587 -24.92 21.17 6.77
CA ALA A 587 -24.07 20.95 7.94
C ALA A 587 -24.84 20.12 9.00
N GLY A 588 -24.35 18.91 9.29
CA GLY A 588 -24.99 17.96 10.20
C GLY A 588 -25.71 16.78 9.54
N HIS A 589 -25.84 16.76 8.20
CA HIS A 589 -26.29 15.55 7.49
C HIS A 589 -25.08 14.81 6.90
N PRO A 590 -24.85 13.53 7.32
CA PRO A 590 -23.71 12.77 6.85
C PRO A 590 -23.68 12.62 5.31
N TRP A 591 -22.51 12.82 4.69
CA TRP A 591 -22.32 12.64 3.25
C TRP A 591 -21.28 11.54 2.96
N PRO A 592 -21.55 10.64 2.00
CA PRO A 592 -22.84 10.40 1.34
C PRO A 592 -23.90 9.99 2.37
N ALA A 593 -25.15 10.44 2.16
CA ALA A 593 -26.25 10.10 3.08
C ALA A 593 -26.28 8.57 3.30
N ALA A 594 -26.51 8.17 4.54
CA ALA A 594 -26.53 6.76 4.95
C ALA A 594 -27.54 5.93 4.16
#